data_baf59fa1216e0f91167441c7e965efce
#
_entry.id   baf59fa1216e0f91167441c7e965efce
#
_cell.length_a   1.000
_cell.length_b   1.000
_cell.length_c   1.000
_cell.angle_alpha   90.00
_cell.angle_beta   90.00
_cell.angle_gamma   90.00
#
_symmetry.space_group_name_H-M   'P 1'
#
loop_
_entity.id
_entity.type
_entity.pdbx_description
1 polymer ?
#
loop_
_entity_poly.entity_id
_entity_poly.type
_entity_poly.pdbx_seq_one_letter_code
_entity_poly.pdbx_strand_id
1 'polypeptide(L)'
;MKVRYLILTAALLAPAPLLAADGPAKKNDIDRSRYSDRDMRKNYEDEEQKLEQALKAGQDKKFYRRELEKMGYQITSVNYDKPDYLEFEIAKGNNSYEAQIDFDKSGKANKIDIAPNLWRTDATKAALRGKKVESPQGAIANPDRYSDRNRRKAYDSEEEKLEKALKTGENKQRYRSQLEKMGYKVTSVNADKPDYVEYEIVKGNDTYEVQIDFDKNSGKATKVDVTSNMWQADATDKALSQRREKTESRRENVEKRQDKR
;
A
#
# COMPACT_ATOMS: atom_id res chain seq x y z
N MET A 1 27.69 -28.37 64.21
CA MET A 1 27.20 -28.42 62.81
C MET A 1 26.15 -27.35 62.60
N LYS A 2 26.44 -26.29 61.84
CA LYS A 2 25.48 -25.23 61.56
C LYS A 2 25.07 -25.37 60.08
N VAL A 3 23.80 -25.75 59.87
CA VAL A 3 23.21 -25.87 58.53
C VAL A 3 22.79 -24.46 58.09
N ARG A 4 23.35 -23.95 57.00
CA ARG A 4 22.95 -22.68 56.34
C ARG A 4 21.94 -23.01 55.26
N TYR A 5 20.71 -22.50 55.38
CA TYR A 5 19.72 -22.52 54.33
C TYR A 5 20.00 -21.39 53.35
N LEU A 6 20.21 -21.75 52.11
CA LEU A 6 20.29 -20.80 50.97
C LEU A 6 18.85 -20.57 50.48
N ILE A 7 18.33 -19.36 50.63
CA ILE A 7 17.06 -18.97 50.06
C ILE A 7 17.33 -18.50 48.62
N LEU A 8 16.84 -19.29 47.66
CA LEU A 8 16.85 -18.90 46.24
C LEU A 8 15.60 -18.04 45.99
N THR A 9 15.80 -16.75 45.82
CA THR A 9 14.70 -15.84 45.33
C THR A 9 14.61 -15.96 43.83
N ALA A 10 13.56 -16.64 43.37
CA ALA A 10 13.17 -16.63 41.95
C ALA A 10 12.55 -15.28 41.63
N ALA A 11 13.25 -14.49 40.83
CA ALA A 11 12.66 -13.27 40.26
C ALA A 11 11.68 -13.68 39.14
N LEU A 12 10.41 -13.51 39.40
CA LEU A 12 9.35 -13.57 38.39
C LEU A 12 9.50 -12.36 37.46
N LEU A 13 10.00 -12.59 36.26
CA LEU A 13 9.90 -11.64 35.16
C LEU A 13 8.44 -11.63 34.68
N ALA A 14 7.70 -10.62 35.08
CA ALA A 14 6.37 -10.35 34.51
C ALA A 14 6.51 -10.04 33.02
N PRO A 15 5.66 -10.60 32.17
CA PRO A 15 5.63 -10.20 30.75
C PRO A 15 5.20 -8.73 30.67
N ALA A 16 5.97 -7.93 29.93
CA ALA A 16 5.60 -6.55 29.62
C ALA A 16 4.26 -6.55 28.88
N PRO A 17 3.32 -5.65 29.24
CA PRO A 17 2.07 -5.53 28.50
C PRO A 17 2.37 -5.09 27.07
N LEU A 18 1.89 -5.86 26.08
CA LEU A 18 1.74 -5.38 24.73
C LEU A 18 0.87 -4.11 24.79
N LEU A 19 1.48 -2.97 24.54
CA LEU A 19 0.74 -1.74 24.29
C LEU A 19 -0.03 -1.92 22.98
N ALA A 20 -1.29 -2.36 23.10
CA ALA A 20 -2.28 -2.15 22.07
C ALA A 20 -2.49 -0.63 21.98
N ALA A 21 -2.03 -0.03 20.91
CA ALA A 21 -2.32 1.36 20.59
C ALA A 21 -3.69 1.45 19.91
N ASP A 22 -4.74 1.10 20.66
CA ASP A 22 -6.11 1.38 20.26
C ASP A 22 -6.49 2.77 20.76
N GLY A 23 -6.17 3.78 19.95
CA GLY A 23 -6.86 5.06 20.04
C GLY A 23 -8.27 4.89 19.44
N PRO A 24 -9.32 5.57 20.00
CA PRO A 24 -10.67 5.47 19.47
C PRO A 24 -10.69 5.86 17.99
N ALA A 25 -11.15 4.93 17.13
CA ALA A 25 -11.34 5.17 15.71
C ALA A 25 -12.19 6.42 15.51
N LYS A 26 -11.66 7.41 14.80
CA LYS A 26 -12.41 8.60 14.43
C LYS A 26 -13.52 8.18 13.47
N LYS A 27 -14.72 8.68 13.67
CA LYS A 27 -15.98 8.33 13.01
C LYS A 27 -15.99 8.43 11.46
N ASN A 28 -14.86 8.82 10.84
CA ASN A 28 -14.64 8.99 9.40
C ASN A 28 -13.48 8.18 8.85
N ASP A 29 -12.85 7.32 9.65
CA ASP A 29 -11.84 6.41 9.12
C ASP A 29 -12.57 5.25 8.43
N ILE A 30 -12.14 4.96 7.18
CA ILE A 30 -12.48 3.71 6.53
C ILE A 30 -12.12 2.60 7.53
N ASP A 31 -13.04 1.68 7.78
CA ASP A 31 -12.78 0.52 8.64
C ASP A 31 -11.64 -0.29 8.04
N ARG A 32 -10.43 -0.03 8.52
CA ARG A 32 -9.19 -0.59 7.97
C ARG A 32 -9.07 -2.08 8.27
N SER A 33 -9.73 -2.56 9.33
CA SER A 33 -9.80 -3.99 9.62
C SER A 33 -10.52 -4.76 8.50
N ARG A 34 -11.47 -4.11 7.83
CA ARG A 34 -12.19 -4.63 6.68
C ARG A 34 -11.33 -4.77 5.43
N TYR A 35 -10.27 -3.94 5.30
CA TYR A 35 -9.41 -3.89 4.13
C TYR A 35 -8.11 -4.70 4.27
N SER A 36 -7.80 -5.16 5.47
CA SER A 36 -6.74 -6.12 5.75
C SER A 36 -7.18 -7.58 5.58
N ASP A 37 -8.40 -7.79 5.06
CA ASP A 37 -8.96 -9.11 4.85
C ASP A 37 -8.52 -9.66 3.49
N ARG A 38 -8.01 -10.88 3.46
CA ARG A 38 -7.63 -11.60 2.23
C ARG A 38 -8.77 -11.65 1.21
N ASP A 39 -10.01 -11.82 1.66
CA ASP A 39 -11.18 -11.86 0.78
C ASP A 39 -11.45 -10.49 0.14
N MET A 40 -11.18 -9.40 0.87
CA MET A 40 -11.29 -8.05 0.32
C MET A 40 -10.23 -7.78 -0.73
N ARG A 41 -8.99 -8.23 -0.51
CA ARG A 41 -7.91 -8.14 -1.50
C ARG A 41 -8.26 -8.92 -2.75
N LYS A 42 -8.68 -10.18 -2.59
CA LYS A 42 -9.11 -11.00 -3.72
C LYS A 42 -10.24 -10.34 -4.52
N ASN A 43 -11.25 -9.80 -3.85
CA ASN A 43 -12.33 -9.08 -4.52
C ASN A 43 -11.83 -7.84 -5.29
N TYR A 44 -10.81 -7.17 -4.77
CA TYR A 44 -10.17 -6.04 -5.41
C TYR A 44 -9.44 -6.46 -6.69
N GLU A 45 -8.63 -7.50 -6.62
CA GLU A 45 -7.91 -8.08 -7.77
C GLU A 45 -8.86 -8.64 -8.82
N ASP A 46 -9.94 -9.32 -8.42
CA ASP A 46 -10.99 -9.78 -9.33
C ASP A 46 -11.66 -8.62 -10.09
N GLU A 47 -11.82 -7.46 -9.45
CA GLU A 47 -12.37 -6.27 -10.11
C GLU A 47 -11.36 -5.61 -11.06
N GLU A 48 -10.05 -5.61 -10.75
CA GLU A 48 -8.99 -5.18 -11.68
C GLU A 48 -9.04 -6.00 -12.97
N GLN A 49 -9.07 -7.33 -12.85
CA GLN A 49 -9.14 -8.22 -14.01
C GLN A 49 -10.41 -8.00 -14.84
N LYS A 50 -11.55 -7.76 -14.21
CA LYS A 50 -12.80 -7.44 -14.92
C LYS A 50 -12.70 -6.11 -15.68
N LEU A 51 -12.05 -5.10 -15.09
CA LEU A 51 -11.80 -3.82 -15.74
C LEU A 51 -10.92 -4.01 -16.99
N GLU A 52 -9.82 -4.72 -16.87
CA GLU A 52 -8.92 -5.01 -17.99
C GLU A 52 -9.62 -5.74 -19.13
N GLN A 53 -10.46 -6.72 -18.79
CA GLN A 53 -11.24 -7.47 -19.78
C GLN A 53 -12.31 -6.60 -20.47
N ALA A 54 -12.91 -5.67 -19.74
CA ALA A 54 -13.96 -4.79 -20.27
C ALA A 54 -13.39 -3.65 -21.12
N LEU A 55 -12.24 -3.11 -20.74
CA LEU A 55 -11.54 -2.02 -21.42
C LEU A 55 -10.67 -2.56 -22.56
N LYS A 56 -11.30 -3.06 -23.62
CA LYS A 56 -10.65 -3.70 -24.77
C LYS A 56 -9.69 -2.76 -25.49
N ALA A 57 -8.49 -3.26 -25.85
CA ALA A 57 -7.57 -2.56 -26.73
C ALA A 57 -8.18 -2.23 -28.11
N GLY A 58 -7.53 -1.35 -28.88
CA GLY A 58 -7.97 -0.95 -30.21
C GLY A 58 -8.95 0.22 -30.23
N GLN A 59 -9.31 0.80 -29.10
CA GLN A 59 -10.24 1.92 -28.99
C GLN A 59 -9.48 3.26 -28.83
N ASP A 60 -10.17 4.37 -29.05
CA ASP A 60 -9.65 5.71 -28.82
C ASP A 60 -9.83 6.20 -27.36
N LYS A 61 -9.19 7.31 -26.99
CA LYS A 61 -9.22 7.86 -25.64
C LYS A 61 -10.63 8.15 -25.12
N LYS A 62 -11.53 8.60 -26.00
CA LYS A 62 -12.92 8.96 -25.62
C LYS A 62 -13.73 7.73 -25.24
N PHE A 63 -13.40 6.58 -25.84
CA PHE A 63 -14.02 5.31 -25.51
C PHE A 63 -13.79 4.97 -24.05
N TYR A 64 -12.54 5.04 -23.57
CA TYR A 64 -12.17 4.59 -22.22
C TYR A 64 -12.83 5.42 -21.13
N ARG A 65 -12.88 6.74 -21.27
CA ARG A 65 -13.59 7.60 -20.31
C ARG A 65 -15.06 7.20 -20.21
N ARG A 66 -15.73 7.12 -21.35
CA ARG A 66 -17.18 6.79 -21.41
C ARG A 66 -17.45 5.38 -20.88
N GLU A 67 -16.59 4.41 -21.17
CA GLU A 67 -16.80 3.04 -20.72
C GLU A 67 -16.60 2.90 -19.21
N LEU A 68 -15.60 3.55 -18.63
CA LEU A 68 -15.43 3.61 -17.18
C LEU A 68 -16.64 4.24 -16.48
N GLU A 69 -17.15 5.36 -16.97
CA GLU A 69 -18.34 6.02 -16.44
C GLU A 69 -19.59 5.12 -16.56
N LYS A 70 -19.78 4.44 -17.69
CA LYS A 70 -20.87 3.48 -17.92
C LYS A 70 -20.79 2.27 -16.97
N MET A 71 -19.61 1.83 -16.61
CA MET A 71 -19.38 0.77 -15.61
C MET A 71 -19.59 1.26 -14.16
N GLY A 72 -19.96 2.53 -13.96
CA GLY A 72 -20.24 3.14 -12.67
C GLY A 72 -18.99 3.64 -11.92
N TYR A 73 -17.88 3.77 -12.62
CA TYR A 73 -16.70 4.40 -12.03
C TYR A 73 -16.76 5.91 -12.14
N GLN A 74 -16.36 6.59 -11.09
CA GLN A 74 -16.13 8.01 -11.11
C GLN A 74 -14.65 8.26 -11.46
N ILE A 75 -14.40 9.01 -12.53
CA ILE A 75 -13.05 9.50 -12.84
C ILE A 75 -12.76 10.67 -11.91
N THR A 76 -11.84 10.46 -10.99
CA THR A 76 -11.51 11.41 -9.93
C THR A 76 -10.31 12.28 -10.28
N SER A 77 -9.40 11.76 -11.11
CA SER A 77 -8.25 12.49 -11.63
C SER A 77 -7.88 12.05 -13.05
N VAL A 78 -7.32 12.97 -13.81
CA VAL A 78 -6.62 12.72 -15.08
C VAL A 78 -5.16 13.06 -14.83
N ASN A 79 -4.36 12.06 -14.48
CA ASN A 79 -2.97 12.25 -14.10
C ASN A 79 -2.09 12.52 -15.30
N TYR A 80 -2.34 11.82 -16.42
CA TYR A 80 -1.71 12.04 -17.71
C TYR A 80 -2.72 12.04 -18.85
N ASP A 81 -2.52 12.93 -19.81
CA ASP A 81 -3.22 12.94 -21.09
C ASP A 81 -2.25 13.37 -22.20
N LYS A 82 -1.45 12.41 -22.71
CA LYS A 82 -0.48 12.59 -23.79
C LYS A 82 -0.94 11.83 -25.03
N PRO A 83 -0.46 12.15 -26.23
CA PRO A 83 -0.86 11.46 -27.45
C PRO A 83 -0.76 9.94 -27.36
N ASP A 84 0.26 9.44 -26.72
CA ASP A 84 0.63 8.02 -26.60
C ASP A 84 0.28 7.39 -25.25
N TYR A 85 -0.23 8.19 -24.28
CA TYR A 85 -0.48 7.70 -22.92
C TYR A 85 -1.60 8.45 -22.22
N LEU A 86 -2.49 7.71 -21.57
CA LEU A 86 -3.58 8.24 -20.73
C LEU A 86 -3.58 7.52 -19.38
N GLU A 87 -3.72 8.30 -18.31
CA GLU A 87 -3.83 7.74 -16.97
C GLU A 87 -4.94 8.43 -16.18
N PHE A 88 -5.85 7.61 -15.66
CA PHE A 88 -6.93 8.04 -14.78
C PHE A 88 -6.77 7.47 -13.39
N GLU A 89 -7.13 8.25 -12.38
CA GLU A 89 -7.60 7.69 -11.12
C GLU A 89 -9.12 7.52 -11.18
N ILE A 90 -9.59 6.33 -10.84
CA ILE A 90 -11.01 5.99 -10.83
C ILE A 90 -11.42 5.45 -9.46
N ALA A 91 -12.64 5.73 -9.07
CA ALA A 91 -13.21 5.27 -7.79
C ALA A 91 -14.60 4.68 -7.97
N LYS A 92 -14.90 3.61 -7.23
CA LYS A 92 -16.23 2.99 -7.16
C LYS A 92 -16.42 2.42 -5.77
N GLY A 93 -17.44 2.89 -5.05
CA GLY A 93 -17.61 2.56 -3.65
C GLY A 93 -16.39 2.99 -2.83
N ASN A 94 -15.79 2.06 -2.12
CA ASN A 94 -14.61 2.29 -1.29
C ASN A 94 -13.28 1.97 -1.99
N ASN A 95 -13.31 1.57 -3.25
CA ASN A 95 -12.14 1.15 -4.00
C ASN A 95 -11.71 2.22 -5.01
N SER A 96 -10.42 2.34 -5.25
CA SER A 96 -9.84 3.19 -6.27
C SER A 96 -8.74 2.47 -7.02
N TYR A 97 -8.67 2.72 -8.32
CA TYR A 97 -7.72 2.12 -9.24
C TYR A 97 -7.04 3.20 -10.08
N GLU A 98 -5.89 2.88 -10.62
CA GLU A 98 -5.30 3.62 -11.73
C GLU A 98 -5.55 2.85 -13.02
N ALA A 99 -6.14 3.52 -14.00
CA ALA A 99 -6.30 2.99 -15.35
C ALA A 99 -5.23 3.62 -16.25
N GLN A 100 -4.26 2.83 -16.68
CA GLN A 100 -3.14 3.22 -17.51
C GLN A 100 -3.30 2.66 -18.91
N ILE A 101 -3.29 3.52 -19.93
CA ILE A 101 -3.61 3.15 -21.29
C ILE A 101 -2.54 3.70 -22.23
N ASP A 102 -1.84 2.79 -22.91
CA ASP A 102 -0.88 3.13 -23.97
C ASP A 102 -1.57 3.17 -25.33
N PHE A 103 -1.21 4.12 -26.15
CA PHE A 103 -1.73 4.31 -27.51
C PHE A 103 -0.63 4.18 -28.56
N ASP A 104 -0.97 3.60 -29.69
CA ASP A 104 -0.14 3.58 -30.85
C ASP A 104 -0.17 4.92 -31.62
N LYS A 105 0.61 5.01 -32.69
CA LYS A 105 0.71 6.22 -33.53
C LYS A 105 -0.62 6.58 -34.23
N SER A 106 -1.56 5.64 -34.34
CA SER A 106 -2.88 5.87 -34.90
C SER A 106 -3.91 6.36 -33.85
N GLY A 107 -3.47 6.50 -32.61
CA GLY A 107 -4.34 6.88 -31.48
C GLY A 107 -5.24 5.77 -30.98
N LYS A 108 -4.91 4.52 -31.29
CA LYS A 108 -5.59 3.34 -30.78
C LYS A 108 -4.82 2.71 -29.63
N ALA A 109 -5.53 2.34 -28.58
CA ALA A 109 -4.88 1.69 -27.43
C ALA A 109 -4.29 0.33 -27.82
N ASN A 110 -3.06 0.11 -27.45
CA ASN A 110 -2.34 -1.14 -27.64
C ASN A 110 -2.07 -1.89 -26.34
N LYS A 111 -2.14 -1.19 -25.19
CA LYS A 111 -2.05 -1.78 -23.86
C LYS A 111 -3.00 -1.08 -22.90
N ILE A 112 -3.61 -1.84 -22.02
CA ILE A 112 -4.40 -1.37 -20.88
C ILE A 112 -3.86 -2.09 -19.66
N ASP A 113 -3.68 -1.35 -18.59
CA ASP A 113 -3.18 -1.82 -17.31
C ASP A 113 -4.02 -1.18 -16.22
N ILE A 114 -4.61 -2.01 -15.37
CA ILE A 114 -5.33 -1.56 -14.19
C ILE A 114 -4.48 -1.89 -12.98
N ALA A 115 -4.22 -0.90 -12.17
CA ALA A 115 -3.31 -1.07 -11.05
C ALA A 115 -3.92 -0.50 -9.75
N PRO A 116 -3.47 -0.97 -8.60
CA PRO A 116 -3.82 -0.38 -7.32
C PRO A 116 -3.47 1.11 -7.29
N ASN A 117 -4.40 1.95 -6.84
CA ASN A 117 -4.14 3.38 -6.70
C ASN A 117 -3.44 3.66 -5.36
N LEU A 118 -2.13 3.61 -5.36
CA LEU A 118 -1.30 3.80 -4.17
C LEU A 118 -1.14 5.28 -3.78
N TRP A 119 -1.10 6.16 -4.77
CA TRP A 119 -0.79 7.58 -4.58
C TRP A 119 -1.99 8.45 -4.94
N ARG A 120 -3.06 8.27 -4.18
CA ARG A 120 -4.37 8.89 -4.42
C ARG A 120 -4.31 10.41 -4.36
N THR A 121 -4.94 11.05 -5.33
CA THR A 121 -5.21 12.49 -5.29
C THR A 121 -6.23 12.83 -4.19
N ASP A 122 -6.33 14.11 -3.85
CA ASP A 122 -7.32 14.55 -2.87
C ASP A 122 -8.76 14.38 -3.36
N ALA A 123 -8.98 14.48 -4.68
CA ALA A 123 -10.26 14.18 -5.29
C ALA A 123 -10.65 12.71 -5.11
N THR A 124 -9.71 11.79 -5.33
CA THR A 124 -9.92 10.36 -5.11
C THR A 124 -10.18 10.06 -3.64
N LYS A 125 -9.39 10.62 -2.72
CA LYS A 125 -9.64 10.49 -1.28
C LYS A 125 -11.02 11.02 -0.87
N ALA A 126 -11.49 12.09 -1.50
CA ALA A 126 -12.83 12.63 -1.24
C ALA A 126 -13.93 11.70 -1.79
N ALA A 127 -13.74 11.14 -3.00
CA ALA A 127 -14.68 10.19 -3.60
C ALA A 127 -14.84 8.93 -2.73
N LEU A 128 -13.75 8.38 -2.21
CA LEU A 128 -13.76 7.22 -1.31
C LEU A 128 -14.49 7.48 0.03
N ARG A 129 -14.68 8.75 0.38
CA ARG A 129 -15.50 9.18 1.54
C ARG A 129 -16.94 9.53 1.15
N GLY A 130 -17.38 9.11 -0.04
CA GLY A 130 -18.74 9.33 -0.55
C GLY A 130 -19.01 10.75 -1.07
N LYS A 131 -17.99 11.60 -1.24
CA LYS A 131 -18.16 12.92 -1.85
C LYS A 131 -18.19 12.81 -3.37
N LYS A 132 -19.15 13.49 -3.98
CA LYS A 132 -19.20 13.61 -5.44
C LYS A 132 -18.06 14.51 -5.92
N VAL A 133 -17.31 14.05 -6.91
CA VAL A 133 -16.31 14.85 -7.60
C VAL A 133 -16.97 15.47 -8.84
N GLU A 134 -17.20 16.77 -8.82
CA GLU A 134 -17.90 17.48 -9.91
C GLU A 134 -17.06 17.54 -11.20
N SER A 135 -15.73 17.65 -11.03
CA SER A 135 -14.78 17.60 -12.14
C SER A 135 -13.54 16.83 -11.72
N PRO A 136 -13.00 15.96 -12.59
CA PRO A 136 -11.75 15.30 -12.32
C PRO A 136 -10.63 16.28 -11.98
N GLN A 137 -9.84 15.98 -10.97
CA GLN A 137 -8.62 16.75 -10.70
C GLN A 137 -7.69 16.61 -11.89
N GLY A 138 -7.11 17.70 -12.36
CA GLY A 138 -6.11 17.70 -13.45
C GLY A 138 -4.77 17.14 -12.99
N ALA A 139 -3.84 17.06 -13.93
CA ALA A 139 -2.46 16.63 -13.65
C ALA A 139 -1.91 17.33 -12.41
N ILE A 140 -1.34 16.54 -11.51
CA ILE A 140 -0.81 17.03 -10.24
C ILE A 140 0.44 17.86 -10.53
N ALA A 141 0.68 18.90 -9.72
CA ALA A 141 1.86 19.77 -9.84
C ALA A 141 3.20 19.00 -9.76
N ASN A 142 3.21 17.83 -9.14
CA ASN A 142 4.33 16.90 -9.14
C ASN A 142 3.83 15.48 -9.50
N PRO A 143 3.62 15.20 -10.79
CA PRO A 143 3.13 13.91 -11.27
C PRO A 143 4.06 12.75 -10.92
N ASP A 144 5.39 12.98 -10.88
CA ASP A 144 6.39 11.95 -10.57
C ASP A 144 6.16 11.28 -9.21
N ARG A 145 5.41 11.93 -8.36
CA ARG A 145 5.11 11.39 -7.02
C ARG A 145 3.91 10.44 -7.00
N TYR A 146 2.95 10.64 -7.90
CA TYR A 146 1.65 10.01 -7.79
C TYR A 146 1.33 9.04 -8.94
N SER A 147 1.93 9.24 -10.11
CA SER A 147 1.55 8.54 -11.33
C SER A 147 2.71 8.29 -12.29
N ASP A 148 3.92 8.14 -11.77
CA ASP A 148 5.08 7.82 -12.59
C ASP A 148 5.15 6.30 -12.86
N ARG A 149 5.07 5.90 -14.13
CA ARG A 149 5.24 4.51 -14.56
C ARG A 149 6.56 3.91 -14.08
N ASN A 150 7.65 4.69 -14.09
CA ASN A 150 8.94 4.23 -13.59
C ASN A 150 8.91 3.98 -12.08
N ARG A 151 8.17 4.81 -11.35
CA ARG A 151 8.00 4.65 -9.91
C ARG A 151 7.18 3.40 -9.59
N ARG A 152 6.09 3.15 -10.32
CA ARG A 152 5.32 1.91 -10.18
C ARG A 152 6.18 0.70 -10.47
N LYS A 153 6.89 0.70 -11.60
CA LYS A 153 7.80 -0.40 -11.96
C LYS A 153 8.89 -0.64 -10.89
N ALA A 154 9.42 0.41 -10.28
CA ALA A 154 10.38 0.28 -9.19
C ALA A 154 9.72 -0.31 -7.93
N TYR A 155 8.46 0.06 -7.66
CA TYR A 155 7.66 -0.47 -6.57
C TYR A 155 7.40 -1.97 -6.74
N ASP A 156 6.89 -2.39 -7.90
CA ASP A 156 6.63 -3.80 -8.24
C ASP A 156 7.93 -4.64 -8.17
N SER A 157 9.03 -4.08 -8.66
CA SER A 157 10.35 -4.72 -8.56
C SER A 157 10.82 -4.93 -7.12
N GLU A 158 10.44 -4.06 -6.18
CA GLU A 158 10.78 -4.22 -4.77
C GLU A 158 9.86 -5.26 -4.10
N GLU A 159 8.58 -5.37 -4.50
CA GLU A 159 7.68 -6.46 -4.09
C GLU A 159 8.28 -7.82 -4.47
N GLU A 160 8.67 -8.01 -5.73
CA GLU A 160 9.31 -9.25 -6.18
C GLU A 160 10.60 -9.58 -5.41
N LYS A 161 11.41 -8.58 -5.07
CA LYS A 161 12.63 -8.80 -4.28
C LYS A 161 12.31 -9.24 -2.86
N LEU A 162 11.28 -8.67 -2.26
CA LEU A 162 10.81 -9.06 -0.92
C LEU A 162 10.34 -10.51 -0.92
N GLU A 163 9.51 -10.91 -1.86
CA GLU A 163 9.03 -12.29 -2.00
C GLU A 163 10.17 -13.28 -2.18
N LYS A 164 11.13 -12.96 -3.04
CA LYS A 164 12.32 -13.79 -3.25
C LYS A 164 13.21 -13.90 -2.01
N ALA A 165 13.26 -12.85 -1.17
CA ALA A 165 14.05 -12.84 0.05
C ALA A 165 13.35 -13.54 1.23
N LEU A 166 12.05 -13.40 1.34
CA LEU A 166 11.22 -13.98 2.40
C LEU A 166 10.82 -15.43 2.05
N LYS A 167 11.79 -16.34 2.09
CA LYS A 167 11.57 -17.74 1.70
C LYS A 167 10.57 -18.45 2.61
N THR A 168 9.77 -19.35 2.05
CA THR A 168 8.92 -20.29 2.79
C THR A 168 9.76 -21.24 3.67
N GLY A 169 9.10 -21.98 4.57
CA GLY A 169 9.75 -22.95 5.47
C GLY A 169 10.30 -22.39 6.78
N GLU A 170 10.21 -21.09 6.99
CA GLU A 170 10.66 -20.44 8.23
C GLU A 170 9.51 -20.28 9.24
N ASN A 171 9.85 -20.01 10.50
CA ASN A 171 8.90 -19.72 11.57
C ASN A 171 8.47 -18.24 11.54
N LYS A 172 7.27 -17.95 12.07
CA LYS A 172 6.71 -16.60 12.14
C LYS A 172 7.66 -15.54 12.70
N GLN A 173 8.36 -15.83 13.79
CA GLN A 173 9.27 -14.89 14.46
C GLN A 173 10.43 -14.44 13.56
N ARG A 174 10.84 -15.29 12.62
CA ARG A 174 11.95 -15.01 11.72
C ARG A 174 11.63 -13.94 10.69
N TYR A 175 10.42 -13.90 10.18
CA TYR A 175 10.01 -12.96 9.13
C TYR A 175 10.10 -11.51 9.56
N ARG A 176 9.58 -11.18 10.76
CA ARG A 176 9.74 -9.83 11.30
C ARG A 176 11.20 -9.40 11.41
N SER A 177 12.06 -10.27 11.94
CA SER A 177 13.50 -9.99 12.06
C SER A 177 14.19 -9.87 10.71
N GLN A 178 13.76 -10.65 9.70
CA GLN A 178 14.28 -10.52 8.32
C GLN A 178 13.90 -9.19 7.71
N LEU A 179 12.64 -8.76 7.80
CA LEU A 179 12.15 -7.48 7.32
C LEU A 179 12.94 -6.31 7.94
N GLU A 180 13.14 -6.34 9.27
CA GLU A 180 13.91 -5.32 9.97
C GLU A 180 15.38 -5.28 9.52
N LYS A 181 16.02 -6.44 9.31
CA LYS A 181 17.40 -6.56 8.78
C LYS A 181 17.53 -6.04 7.35
N MET A 182 16.47 -6.15 6.55
CA MET A 182 16.39 -5.61 5.18
C MET A 182 16.12 -4.09 5.16
N GLY A 183 15.99 -3.46 6.33
CA GLY A 183 15.77 -2.02 6.50
C GLY A 183 14.33 -1.59 6.44
N TYR A 184 13.38 -2.53 6.53
CA TYR A 184 11.96 -2.22 6.66
C TYR A 184 11.58 -1.99 8.12
N LYS A 185 10.67 -1.06 8.34
CA LYS A 185 10.01 -0.86 9.62
C LYS A 185 8.64 -1.53 9.58
N VAL A 186 8.39 -2.49 10.44
CA VAL A 186 7.03 -3.02 10.66
C VAL A 186 6.23 -1.96 11.40
N THR A 187 5.19 -1.44 10.78
CA THR A 187 4.36 -0.35 11.30
C THR A 187 3.03 -0.85 11.86
N SER A 188 2.52 -1.95 11.34
CA SER A 188 1.29 -2.60 11.83
C SER A 188 1.39 -4.12 11.72
N VAL A 189 0.63 -4.80 12.57
CA VAL A 189 0.33 -6.24 12.47
C VAL A 189 -1.18 -6.34 12.35
N ASN A 190 -1.66 -6.49 11.11
CA ASN A 190 -3.10 -6.45 10.81
C ASN A 190 -3.78 -7.77 11.14
N ALA A 191 -3.05 -8.88 11.03
CA ALA A 191 -3.49 -10.20 11.45
C ALA A 191 -2.34 -10.96 12.11
N ASP A 192 -2.64 -11.68 13.17
CA ASP A 192 -1.71 -12.60 13.87
C ASP A 192 -2.47 -13.83 14.35
N LYS A 193 -2.64 -14.82 13.46
CA LYS A 193 -3.31 -16.10 13.69
C LYS A 193 -2.30 -17.24 13.69
N PRO A 194 -2.60 -18.41 14.25
CA PRO A 194 -1.67 -19.56 14.22
C PRO A 194 -1.16 -19.93 12.82
N ASP A 195 -2.02 -19.80 11.82
CA ASP A 195 -1.81 -20.19 10.43
C ASP A 195 -1.65 -19.00 9.46
N TYR A 196 -1.64 -17.75 9.97
CA TYR A 196 -1.56 -16.57 9.13
C TYR A 196 -1.00 -15.36 9.89
N VAL A 197 -0.14 -14.60 9.25
CA VAL A 197 0.28 -13.27 9.73
C VAL A 197 0.26 -12.27 8.58
N GLU A 198 -0.10 -11.03 8.91
CA GLU A 198 -0.08 -9.92 7.99
C GLU A 198 0.60 -8.70 8.63
N TYR A 199 1.63 -8.21 7.97
CA TYR A 199 2.40 -7.03 8.38
C TYR A 199 2.21 -5.89 7.39
N GLU A 200 2.07 -4.66 7.91
CA GLU A 200 2.39 -3.47 7.12
C GLU A 200 3.82 -3.04 7.38
N ILE A 201 4.55 -2.78 6.32
CA ILE A 201 5.96 -2.39 6.39
C ILE A 201 6.22 -1.11 5.60
N VAL A 202 7.20 -0.33 6.05
CA VAL A 202 7.61 0.93 5.43
C VAL A 202 9.11 0.92 5.17
N LYS A 203 9.51 1.31 3.97
CA LYS A 203 10.89 1.62 3.62
C LYS A 203 10.94 2.86 2.74
N GLY A 204 11.59 3.89 3.20
CA GLY A 204 11.54 5.15 2.48
C GLY A 204 10.15 5.79 2.54
N ASN A 205 9.60 6.08 1.38
CA ASN A 205 8.24 6.60 1.21
C ASN A 205 7.25 5.52 0.75
N ASP A 206 7.70 4.29 0.64
CA ASP A 206 6.93 3.18 0.10
C ASP A 206 6.45 2.27 1.23
N THR A 207 5.27 1.72 1.06
CA THR A 207 4.64 0.80 2.01
C THR A 207 4.21 -0.46 1.30
N TYR A 208 4.36 -1.57 1.98
CA TYR A 208 3.96 -2.88 1.47
C TYR A 208 3.19 -3.62 2.53
N GLU A 209 2.40 -4.56 2.10
CA GLU A 209 1.70 -5.53 2.93
C GLU A 209 2.33 -6.89 2.70
N VAL A 210 2.75 -7.55 3.78
CA VAL A 210 3.39 -8.88 3.73
C VAL A 210 2.46 -9.87 4.38
N GLN A 211 1.96 -10.80 3.59
CA GLN A 211 1.03 -11.85 3.98
C GLN A 211 1.73 -13.20 3.99
N ILE A 212 1.65 -13.93 5.09
CA ILE A 212 2.36 -15.20 5.26
C ILE A 212 1.41 -16.25 5.81
N ASP A 213 1.24 -17.32 5.05
CA ASP A 213 0.52 -18.52 5.47
C ASP A 213 1.46 -19.52 6.13
N PHE A 214 0.98 -20.18 7.18
CA PHE A 214 1.73 -21.20 7.90
C PHE A 214 0.97 -22.52 7.93
N ASP A 215 1.71 -23.61 7.83
CA ASP A 215 1.17 -24.93 8.14
C ASP A 215 0.85 -25.06 9.64
N LYS A 216 -0.36 -25.45 9.97
CA LYS A 216 -0.86 -25.51 11.34
C LYS A 216 -0.11 -26.49 12.25
N ASN A 217 0.49 -27.54 11.66
CA ASN A 217 1.15 -28.59 12.41
C ASN A 217 2.61 -28.27 12.67
N SER A 218 3.32 -27.82 11.65
CA SER A 218 4.76 -27.52 11.72
C SER A 218 5.08 -26.07 12.12
N GLY A 219 4.11 -25.15 11.99
CA GLY A 219 4.33 -23.71 12.19
C GLY A 219 5.26 -23.09 11.17
N LYS A 220 5.51 -23.78 10.04
CA LYS A 220 6.37 -23.32 8.96
C LYS A 220 5.57 -22.60 7.89
N ALA A 221 6.13 -21.52 7.33
CA ALA A 221 5.49 -20.80 6.26
C ALA A 221 5.36 -21.66 5.00
N THR A 222 4.18 -21.68 4.44
CA THR A 222 3.82 -22.36 3.20
C THR A 222 3.70 -21.42 2.02
N LYS A 223 3.32 -20.16 2.27
CA LYS A 223 3.25 -19.10 1.27
C LYS A 223 3.72 -17.78 1.86
N VAL A 224 4.41 -16.98 1.07
CA VAL A 224 4.70 -15.57 1.33
C VAL A 224 4.21 -14.78 0.12
N ASP A 225 3.48 -13.72 0.38
CA ASP A 225 2.91 -12.82 -0.60
C ASP A 225 3.22 -11.40 -0.18
N VAL A 226 3.71 -10.59 -1.10
CA VAL A 226 3.99 -9.17 -0.86
C VAL A 226 3.18 -8.35 -1.83
N THR A 227 2.39 -7.45 -1.31
CA THR A 227 1.47 -6.67 -2.12
C THR A 227 1.51 -5.20 -1.75
N SER A 228 0.93 -4.40 -2.62
CA SER A 228 0.72 -2.98 -2.38
C SER A 228 -0.12 -2.76 -1.12
N ASN A 229 0.35 -1.88 -0.24
CA ASN A 229 -0.42 -1.48 0.95
C ASN A 229 -1.40 -0.37 0.59
N MET A 230 -2.60 -0.75 0.15
CA MET A 230 -3.64 0.19 -0.29
C MET A 230 -4.45 0.78 0.87
N TRP A 231 -4.55 0.06 1.95
CA TRP A 231 -5.37 0.39 3.11
C TRP A 231 -4.48 0.52 4.35
N GLN A 232 -3.75 1.63 4.39
CA GLN A 232 -2.72 1.88 5.39
C GLN A 232 -3.33 2.07 6.78
N ALA A 233 -2.78 1.40 7.77
CA ALA A 233 -3.09 1.64 9.17
C ALA A 233 -2.59 3.03 9.61
N ASP A 234 -3.19 3.59 10.65
CA ASP A 234 -2.80 4.92 11.17
C ASP A 234 -1.33 5.00 11.57
N ALA A 235 -0.77 3.91 12.07
CA ALA A 235 0.66 3.83 12.41
C ALA A 235 1.55 3.96 11.18
N THR A 236 1.13 3.40 10.04
CA THR A 236 1.82 3.47 8.75
C THR A 236 1.73 4.88 8.18
N ASP A 237 0.54 5.49 8.14
CA ASP A 237 0.34 6.88 7.71
C ASP A 237 1.19 7.85 8.55
N LYS A 238 1.21 7.65 9.87
CA LYS A 238 2.02 8.45 10.77
C LYS A 238 3.52 8.31 10.52
N ALA A 239 3.99 7.09 10.25
CA ALA A 239 5.40 6.84 9.94
C ALA A 239 5.84 7.55 8.64
N LEU A 240 4.98 7.55 7.62
CA LEU A 240 5.21 8.27 6.36
C LEU A 240 5.18 9.79 6.53
N SER A 241 4.22 10.33 7.29
CA SER A 241 4.09 11.77 7.53
C SER A 241 5.29 12.34 8.26
N GLN A 242 5.74 11.70 9.34
CA GLN A 242 6.93 12.11 10.09
C GLN A 242 8.20 12.12 9.23
N ARG A 243 8.30 11.21 8.28
CA ARG A 243 9.43 11.17 7.36
C ARG A 243 9.39 12.31 6.36
N ARG A 244 8.21 12.67 5.84
CA ARG A 244 8.03 13.82 4.92
C ARG A 244 8.45 15.11 5.57
N GLU A 245 7.95 15.40 6.76
CA GLU A 245 8.31 16.59 7.55
C GLU A 245 9.82 16.69 7.77
N LYS A 246 10.46 15.57 8.15
CA LYS A 246 11.91 15.53 8.33
C LYS A 246 12.69 15.79 7.04
N THR A 247 12.17 15.36 5.91
CA THR A 247 12.79 15.58 4.60
C THR A 247 12.64 17.03 4.16
N GLU A 248 11.47 17.62 4.33
CA GLU A 248 11.20 19.04 4.04
C GLU A 248 12.06 19.96 4.89
N SER A 249 12.11 19.74 6.21
CA SER A 249 12.99 20.52 7.10
C SER A 249 14.47 20.43 6.73
N ARG A 250 14.92 19.30 6.23
CA ARG A 250 16.31 19.16 5.73
C ARG A 250 16.54 19.96 4.45
N ARG A 251 15.59 19.96 3.51
CA ARG A 251 15.68 20.76 2.28
C ARG A 251 15.74 22.25 2.57
N GLU A 252 14.82 22.74 3.38
CA GLU A 252 14.81 24.16 3.81
C GLU A 252 16.12 24.58 4.49
N ASN A 253 16.69 23.72 5.32
CA ASN A 253 17.96 24.01 5.97
C ASN A 253 19.15 24.03 5.01
N VAL A 254 19.10 23.25 3.93
CA VAL A 254 20.13 23.27 2.87
C VAL A 254 20.01 24.56 2.06
N GLU A 255 18.80 24.93 1.62
CA GLU A 255 18.54 26.17 0.88
C GLU A 255 18.97 27.41 1.68
N LYS A 256 18.58 27.52 2.96
CA LYS A 256 19.01 28.61 3.85
C LYS A 256 20.53 28.71 4.04
N ARG A 257 21.27 27.62 3.83
CA ARG A 257 22.75 27.64 3.89
C ARG A 257 23.37 28.07 2.57
N GLN A 258 22.71 27.81 1.44
CA GLN A 258 23.16 28.26 0.12
C GLN A 258 22.96 29.76 -0.09
N ASP A 259 21.84 30.32 0.41
CA ASP A 259 21.54 31.76 0.33
C ASP A 259 22.45 32.64 1.19
N LYS A 260 23.22 32.05 2.12
CA LYS A 260 24.15 32.76 3.01
C LYS A 260 25.61 32.72 2.50
N ARG A 261 25.86 32.14 1.35
CA ARG A 261 27.19 32.09 0.70
C ARG A 261 27.24 32.98 -0.54
#